data_151ace224808ad5d6ab2d6f5d501b57b
#
_entry.id   151ace224808ad5d6ab2d6f5d501b57b
#
_cell.length_a   1.000
_cell.length_b   1.000
_cell.length_c   1.000
_cell.angle_alpha   90.00
_cell.angle_beta   90.00
_cell.angle_gamma   90.00
#
_symmetry.space_group_name_H-M   'P 1'
#
loop_
_entity.id
_entity.type
_entity.pdbx_description
1 polymer ?
#
loop_
_entity_poly.entity_id
_entity_poly.type
_entity_poly.pdbx_seq_one_letter_code
_entity_poly.pdbx_strand_id
1 'polypeptide(L)'
;VHDMHDLGYCMSERTVGRMLKKLGLRSKIARKYKHTTDSNHRLPTAPNLLDRQFTVTRPNRVWTTDITYIHTKEGWLYLCVMLDLFSRRIVGWQTSHRIDRQLVCDAFNYAMARGIQRVLWCILIKVVSTVVVTLDRYY
;
A
#
# COMPACT_ATOMS: atom_id res chain seq x y z
N VAL A 1 -29.57 -5.49 5.45
CA VAL A 1 -30.51 -4.37 5.40
C VAL A 1 -31.09 -4.23 4.01
N HIS A 2 -30.29 -4.28 2.96
CA HIS A 2 -30.77 -4.23 1.56
C HIS A 2 -31.85 -5.28 1.29
N ASP A 3 -31.59 -6.55 1.58
CA ASP A 3 -32.54 -7.66 1.37
C ASP A 3 -33.89 -7.45 2.10
N MET A 4 -33.87 -6.75 3.24
CA MET A 4 -35.11 -6.44 3.99
C MET A 4 -35.88 -5.29 3.33
N HIS A 5 -35.17 -4.33 2.74
CA HIS A 5 -35.80 -3.25 1.96
C HIS A 5 -36.46 -3.81 0.68
N ASP A 6 -35.79 -4.77 0.01
CA ASP A 6 -36.34 -5.43 -1.19
C ASP A 6 -37.61 -6.24 -0.88
N LEU A 7 -37.73 -6.73 0.36
CA LEU A 7 -38.92 -7.39 0.89
C LEU A 7 -40.01 -6.42 1.45
N GLY A 8 -39.77 -5.09 1.29
CA GLY A 8 -40.71 -4.05 1.73
C GLY A 8 -40.63 -3.66 3.21
N TYR A 9 -39.63 -4.12 3.96
CA TYR A 9 -39.46 -3.76 5.38
C TYR A 9 -38.53 -2.60 5.57
N CYS A 10 -39.02 -1.44 6.00
CA CYS A 10 -38.20 -0.28 6.37
C CYS A 10 -37.60 -0.46 7.78
N MET A 11 -36.39 -1.00 7.88
CA MET A 11 -35.69 -1.18 9.14
C MET A 11 -34.29 -0.58 9.12
N SER A 12 -33.88 0.03 10.24
CA SER A 12 -32.51 0.50 10.39
C SER A 12 -31.53 -0.65 10.66
N GLU A 13 -30.25 -0.50 10.30
CA GLU A 13 -29.20 -1.48 10.59
C GLU A 13 -29.12 -1.85 12.08
N ARG A 14 -29.33 -0.86 12.96
CA ARG A 14 -29.35 -1.07 14.40
C ARG A 14 -30.50 -1.98 14.84
N THR A 15 -31.67 -1.85 14.22
CA THR A 15 -32.83 -2.71 14.51
C THR A 15 -32.60 -4.13 14.04
N VAL A 16 -32.11 -4.30 12.82
CA VAL A 16 -31.76 -5.63 12.27
C VAL A 16 -30.66 -6.29 13.13
N GLY A 17 -29.64 -5.56 13.53
CA GLY A 17 -28.58 -6.08 14.41
C GLY A 17 -29.09 -6.56 15.75
N ARG A 18 -30.05 -5.84 16.38
CA ARG A 18 -30.70 -6.27 17.62
C ARG A 18 -31.52 -7.53 17.44
N MET A 19 -32.25 -7.64 16.34
CA MET A 19 -33.08 -8.84 16.03
C MET A 19 -32.18 -10.06 15.81
N LEU A 20 -31.10 -9.93 15.01
CA LEU A 20 -30.13 -11.00 14.80
C LEU A 20 -29.53 -11.48 16.12
N LYS A 21 -29.15 -10.54 17.00
CA LYS A 21 -28.61 -10.88 18.32
C LYS A 21 -29.63 -11.65 19.19
N LYS A 22 -30.93 -11.25 19.16
CA LYS A 22 -32.00 -11.98 19.89
C LYS A 22 -32.20 -13.40 19.37
N LEU A 23 -31.99 -13.61 18.06
CA LEU A 23 -32.09 -14.90 17.39
C LEU A 23 -30.79 -15.73 17.51
N GLY A 24 -29.78 -15.26 18.24
CA GLY A 24 -28.48 -15.93 18.37
C GLY A 24 -27.66 -15.94 17.09
N LEU A 25 -28.07 -15.19 16.08
CA LEU A 25 -27.39 -15.10 14.78
C LEU A 25 -26.28 -14.06 14.83
N ARG A 26 -25.12 -14.38 14.27
CA ARG A 26 -23.97 -13.48 14.11
C ARG A 26 -23.43 -13.55 12.70
N SER A 27 -22.99 -12.40 12.16
CA SER A 27 -22.24 -12.38 10.92
C SER A 27 -20.95 -13.20 11.06
N LYS A 28 -20.69 -14.11 10.12
CA LYS A 28 -19.43 -14.87 10.06
C LYS A 28 -18.22 -13.99 9.75
N ILE A 29 -18.44 -12.81 9.16
CA ILE A 29 -17.37 -11.86 8.80
C ILE A 29 -17.19 -10.87 9.95
N ALA A 30 -16.58 -11.30 11.04
CA ALA A 30 -15.99 -10.38 12.00
C ALA A 30 -14.65 -9.91 11.44
N ARG A 31 -14.61 -8.78 10.74
CA ARG A 31 -13.35 -8.14 10.36
C ARG A 31 -12.63 -7.71 11.64
N LYS A 32 -11.65 -8.50 12.05
CA LYS A 32 -10.69 -8.05 13.05
C LYS A 32 -9.85 -6.94 12.38
N TYR A 33 -10.14 -5.69 12.71
CA TYR A 33 -9.30 -4.59 12.31
C TYR A 33 -8.00 -4.67 13.12
N LYS A 34 -6.89 -4.92 12.43
CA LYS A 34 -5.56 -4.90 13.02
C LYS A 34 -4.89 -3.61 12.56
N HIS A 35 -4.55 -2.74 13.49
CA HIS A 35 -3.65 -1.61 13.22
C HIS A 35 -2.28 -2.17 12.83
N THR A 36 -1.93 -2.06 11.56
CA THR A 36 -0.64 -2.52 11.03
C THR A 36 0.37 -1.38 10.88
N THR A 37 -0.07 -0.12 11.09
CA THR A 37 0.75 1.06 10.86
C THR A 37 0.64 1.99 12.07
N ASP A 38 1.76 2.38 12.64
CA ASP A 38 1.85 3.48 13.60
C ASP A 38 2.21 4.76 12.84
N SER A 39 1.24 5.67 12.71
CA SER A 39 1.43 6.97 12.04
C SER A 39 1.83 8.07 13.04
N ASN A 40 2.00 7.75 14.31
CA ASN A 40 2.30 8.74 15.37
C ASN A 40 3.81 8.97 15.51
N HIS A 41 4.50 9.24 14.39
CA HIS A 41 5.91 9.57 14.39
C HIS A 41 6.12 11.09 14.25
N ARG A 42 7.19 11.60 14.86
CA ARG A 42 7.60 13.02 14.81
C ARG A 42 8.43 13.38 13.56
N LEU A 43 8.53 12.48 12.60
CA LEU A 43 9.30 12.73 11.38
C LEU A 43 8.53 13.68 10.45
N PRO A 44 9.21 14.64 9.79
CA PRO A 44 8.57 15.53 8.85
C PRO A 44 7.96 14.72 7.68
N THR A 45 6.71 14.98 7.38
CA THR A 45 6.03 14.36 6.24
C THR A 45 6.43 15.09 4.97
N ALA A 46 6.93 14.36 3.97
CA ALA A 46 7.23 14.95 2.68
C ALA A 46 5.94 15.44 1.98
N PRO A 47 5.99 16.55 1.23
CA PRO A 47 4.84 17.04 0.48
C PRO A 47 4.37 16.01 -0.55
N ASN A 48 3.07 15.95 -0.81
CA ASN A 48 2.51 15.09 -1.84
C ASN A 48 2.73 15.71 -3.23
N LEU A 49 3.84 15.37 -3.85
CA LEU A 49 4.25 15.93 -5.14
C LEU A 49 3.48 15.33 -6.33
N LEU A 50 2.93 14.13 -6.19
CA LEU A 50 2.13 13.50 -7.24
C LEU A 50 0.74 14.11 -7.36
N ASP A 51 0.19 14.67 -6.26
CA ASP A 51 -1.15 15.27 -6.18
C ASP A 51 -2.25 14.44 -6.86
N ARG A 52 -2.23 13.12 -6.65
CA ARG A 52 -3.13 12.13 -7.26
C ARG A 52 -3.10 12.06 -8.80
N GLN A 53 -2.12 12.67 -9.44
CA GLN A 53 -1.95 12.62 -10.90
C GLN A 53 -1.26 11.33 -11.32
N PHE A 54 -2.00 10.23 -11.38
CA PHE A 54 -1.45 8.91 -11.75
C PHE A 54 -1.30 8.71 -13.26
N THR A 55 -1.70 9.69 -14.08
CA THR A 55 -1.53 9.64 -15.53
C THR A 55 -0.17 10.17 -15.92
N VAL A 56 0.74 9.27 -16.25
CA VAL A 56 2.11 9.58 -16.62
C VAL A 56 2.27 9.42 -18.13
N THR A 57 2.91 10.39 -18.79
CA THR A 57 3.00 10.45 -20.27
C THR A 57 4.23 9.76 -20.85
N ARG A 58 5.22 9.40 -20.04
CA ARG A 58 6.48 8.79 -20.49
C ARG A 58 6.98 7.76 -19.47
N PRO A 59 7.69 6.70 -19.92
CA PRO A 59 8.27 5.70 -19.03
C PRO A 59 9.34 6.31 -18.12
N ASN A 60 9.53 5.68 -16.97
CA ASN A 60 10.55 6.01 -15.97
C ASN A 60 10.48 7.46 -15.43
N ARG A 61 9.28 8.05 -15.42
CA ARG A 61 9.07 9.36 -14.78
C ARG A 61 8.62 9.22 -13.33
N VAL A 62 7.70 8.31 -13.10
CA VAL A 62 7.11 8.08 -11.79
C VAL A 62 7.10 6.59 -11.51
N TRP A 63 7.75 6.19 -10.43
CA TRP A 63 7.70 4.83 -9.92
C TRP A 63 6.88 4.80 -8.64
N THR A 64 6.12 3.74 -8.48
CA THR A 64 5.41 3.44 -7.22
C THR A 64 6.04 2.23 -6.56
N THR A 65 6.11 2.25 -5.24
CA THR A 65 6.73 1.18 -4.45
C THR A 65 5.76 0.71 -3.39
N ASP A 66 5.69 -0.59 -3.21
CA ASP A 66 4.92 -1.21 -2.13
C ASP A 66 5.69 -2.39 -1.52
N ILE A 67 5.42 -2.69 -0.25
CA ILE A 67 6.00 -3.85 0.44
C ILE A 67 4.89 -4.83 0.76
N THR A 68 5.03 -6.05 0.24
CA THR A 68 4.11 -7.16 0.45
C THR A 68 4.69 -8.18 1.43
N TYR A 69 3.82 -8.74 2.25
CA TYR A 69 4.13 -9.78 3.23
C TYR A 69 3.90 -11.15 2.60
N ILE A 70 4.91 -11.99 2.59
CA ILE A 70 4.86 -13.36 2.08
C ILE A 70 5.06 -14.31 3.26
N HIS A 71 4.06 -15.14 3.54
CA HIS A 71 4.20 -16.18 4.55
C HIS A 71 4.94 -17.38 3.96
N THR A 72 6.07 -17.75 4.57
CA THR A 72 6.88 -18.91 4.18
C THR A 72 6.88 -19.96 5.30
N LYS A 73 7.43 -21.14 5.04
CA LYS A 73 7.60 -22.17 6.07
C LYS A 73 8.56 -21.73 7.18
N GLU A 74 9.48 -20.83 6.89
CA GLU A 74 10.51 -20.33 7.81
C GLU A 74 10.11 -19.01 8.50
N GLY A 75 8.92 -18.46 8.19
CA GLY A 75 8.41 -17.21 8.75
C GLY A 75 8.00 -16.19 7.70
N TRP A 76 8.04 -14.92 8.07
CA TRP A 76 7.66 -13.84 7.18
C TRP A 76 8.83 -13.40 6.29
N LEU A 77 8.56 -13.32 4.99
CA LEU A 77 9.43 -12.70 4.01
C LEU A 77 8.74 -11.43 3.49
N TYR A 78 9.48 -10.36 3.34
CA TYR A 78 8.99 -9.08 2.85
C TYR A 78 9.51 -8.86 1.44
N LEU A 79 8.61 -8.56 0.52
CA LEU A 79 8.93 -8.25 -0.88
C LEU A 79 8.65 -6.79 -1.15
N CYS A 80 9.68 -6.02 -1.46
CA CYS A 80 9.57 -4.67 -1.98
C CYS A 80 9.55 -4.71 -3.50
N VAL A 81 8.54 -4.09 -4.12
CA VAL A 81 8.40 -4.03 -5.58
C VAL A 81 8.34 -2.58 -6.02
N MET A 82 9.04 -2.25 -7.09
CA MET A 82 8.96 -0.97 -7.78
C MET A 82 8.33 -1.12 -9.15
N LEU A 83 7.29 -0.35 -9.40
CA LEU A 83 6.49 -0.39 -10.62
C LEU A 83 6.56 0.97 -11.34
N ASP A 84 6.87 0.98 -12.61
CA ASP A 84 6.74 2.18 -13.44
C ASP A 84 5.28 2.45 -13.76
N LEU A 85 4.78 3.63 -13.40
CA LEU A 85 3.38 3.99 -13.57
C LEU A 85 2.95 4.09 -15.04
N PHE A 86 3.86 4.42 -15.95
CA PHE A 86 3.54 4.50 -17.36
C PHE A 86 3.39 3.12 -18.01
N SER A 87 4.43 2.31 -17.91
CA SER A 87 4.49 1.01 -18.59
C SER A 87 3.84 -0.13 -17.81
N ARG A 88 3.54 0.09 -16.53
CA ARG A 88 3.05 -0.93 -15.59
C ARG A 88 4.01 -2.11 -15.40
N ARG A 89 5.27 -1.92 -15.72
CA ARG A 89 6.31 -2.94 -15.59
C ARG A 89 7.00 -2.85 -14.24
N ILE A 90 7.36 -3.99 -13.69
CA ILE A 90 8.22 -4.06 -12.53
C ILE A 90 9.64 -3.71 -12.97
N VAL A 91 10.17 -2.60 -12.44
CA VAL A 91 11.51 -2.09 -12.75
C VAL A 91 12.54 -2.55 -11.73
N GLY A 92 12.12 -2.79 -10.49
CA GLY A 92 12.99 -3.28 -9.43
C GLY A 92 12.22 -4.07 -8.37
N TRP A 93 12.93 -4.94 -7.66
CA TRP A 93 12.39 -5.66 -6.52
C TRP A 93 13.51 -6.18 -5.63
N GLN A 94 13.20 -6.42 -4.37
CA GLN A 94 14.10 -7.05 -3.40
C GLN A 94 13.29 -7.72 -2.30
N THR A 95 13.88 -8.75 -1.69
CA THR A 95 13.28 -9.45 -0.54
C THR A 95 14.17 -9.31 0.69
N SER A 96 13.54 -9.30 1.87
CA SER A 96 14.24 -9.29 3.16
C SER A 96 13.41 -9.98 4.23
N HIS A 97 14.05 -10.42 5.30
CA HIS A 97 13.38 -10.92 6.51
C HIS A 97 12.91 -9.79 7.43
N ARG A 98 13.20 -8.53 7.11
CA ARG A 98 12.82 -7.34 7.88
C ARG A 98 12.28 -6.25 6.97
N ILE A 99 11.34 -5.47 7.51
CA ILE A 99 10.89 -4.22 6.87
C ILE A 99 11.78 -3.11 7.41
N ASP A 100 12.79 -2.76 6.63
CA ASP A 100 13.69 -1.67 6.96
C ASP A 100 13.94 -0.78 5.73
N ARG A 101 14.64 0.32 5.96
CA ARG A 101 15.03 1.24 4.90
C ARG A 101 15.90 0.56 3.84
N GLN A 102 16.75 -0.39 4.26
CA GLN A 102 17.69 -1.06 3.38
C GLN A 102 16.98 -1.86 2.30
N LEU A 103 15.88 -2.54 2.64
CA LEU A 103 15.06 -3.28 1.67
C LEU A 103 14.59 -2.39 0.50
N VAL A 104 14.16 -1.17 0.79
CA VAL A 104 13.70 -0.21 -0.23
C VAL A 104 14.88 0.32 -1.04
N CYS A 105 15.98 0.67 -0.38
CA CYS A 105 17.20 1.14 -1.05
C CYS A 105 17.77 0.07 -2.00
N ASP A 106 17.80 -1.17 -1.60
CA ASP A 106 18.31 -2.27 -2.42
C ASP A 106 17.41 -2.54 -3.62
N ALA A 107 16.09 -2.52 -3.45
CA ALA A 107 15.14 -2.61 -4.57
C ALA A 107 15.32 -1.44 -5.57
N PHE A 108 15.57 -0.24 -5.06
CA PHE A 108 15.83 0.94 -5.88
C PHE A 108 17.17 0.81 -6.63
N ASN A 109 18.25 0.45 -5.95
CA ASN A 109 19.56 0.25 -6.56
C ASN A 109 19.52 -0.84 -7.65
N TYR A 110 18.75 -1.91 -7.41
CA TYR A 110 18.52 -2.95 -8.41
C TYR A 110 17.84 -2.40 -9.67
N ALA A 111 16.82 -1.53 -9.51
CA ALA A 111 16.15 -0.88 -10.63
C ALA A 111 17.11 0.04 -11.40
N MET A 112 17.92 0.85 -10.69
CA MET A 112 18.89 1.77 -11.30
C MET A 112 20.00 1.04 -12.06
N ALA A 113 20.48 -0.08 -11.54
CA ALA A 113 21.53 -0.89 -12.19
C ALA A 113 21.09 -1.46 -13.56
N ARG A 114 19.80 -1.49 -13.85
CA ARG A 114 19.24 -1.92 -15.16
C ARG A 114 19.27 -0.82 -16.23
N GLY A 115 20.00 0.26 -16.03
CA GLY A 115 20.24 1.31 -17.01
C GLY A 115 19.14 2.38 -17.08
N ILE A 116 18.32 2.51 -16.04
CA ILE A 116 17.30 3.54 -15.96
C ILE A 116 17.92 4.80 -15.36
N GLN A 117 18.36 5.72 -16.21
CA GLN A 117 19.18 6.87 -15.80
C GLN A 117 18.42 8.08 -15.23
N ARG A 118 17.07 8.14 -15.35
CA ARG A 118 16.30 9.30 -14.89
C ARG A 118 14.92 8.90 -14.38
N VAL A 119 14.77 8.81 -13.07
CA VAL A 119 13.50 8.76 -12.40
C VAL A 119 13.26 10.10 -11.73
N LEU A 120 12.16 10.78 -12.04
CA LEU A 120 11.84 12.06 -11.40
C LEU A 120 11.24 11.85 -10.00
N TRP A 121 10.46 10.80 -9.83
CA TRP A 121 9.69 10.57 -8.60
C TRP A 121 9.61 9.08 -8.29
N CYS A 122 10.04 8.67 -7.12
CA CYS A 122 9.76 7.36 -6.55
C CYS A 122 8.84 7.56 -5.34
N ILE A 123 7.62 7.02 -5.42
CA ILE A 123 6.60 7.19 -4.40
C ILE A 123 6.40 5.90 -3.67
N LEU A 124 6.65 5.89 -2.36
CA LEU A 124 6.28 4.81 -1.47
C LEU A 124 4.78 4.89 -1.17
N ILE A 125 4.01 3.93 -1.68
CA ILE A 125 2.63 3.75 -1.28
C ILE A 125 2.63 2.87 -0.04
N LYS A 126 2.56 3.53 1.14
CA LYS A 126 2.12 2.94 2.40
C LYS A 126 2.99 1.88 3.07
N VAL A 127 4.18 2.26 3.53
CA VAL A 127 4.71 1.70 4.78
C VAL A 127 5.23 2.84 5.63
N VAL A 128 4.50 3.16 6.70
CA VAL A 128 4.84 4.00 7.87
C VAL A 128 5.18 5.48 7.63
N SER A 129 5.40 5.95 6.46
CA SER A 129 5.39 7.38 6.07
C SER A 129 5.73 7.48 4.59
N THR A 130 5.05 8.39 3.90
CA THR A 130 5.35 8.71 2.50
C THR A 130 6.76 9.30 2.43
N VAL A 131 7.75 8.47 2.18
CA VAL A 131 9.09 8.97 1.84
C VAL A 131 9.10 9.19 0.34
N VAL A 132 8.94 10.44 -0.06
CA VAL A 132 9.26 10.86 -1.43
C VAL A 132 10.78 10.99 -1.50
N VAL A 133 11.43 10.05 -2.13
CA VAL A 133 12.85 10.18 -2.46
C VAL A 133 12.94 11.04 -3.72
N THR A 134 13.16 12.33 -3.54
CA THR A 134 13.51 13.24 -4.63
C THR A 134 14.97 13.00 -4.96
N LEU A 135 15.28 12.47 -6.13
CA LEU A 135 16.63 12.23 -6.61
C LEU A 135 17.26 13.46 -7.29
N ASP A 136 16.91 14.67 -6.82
CA ASP A 136 17.45 15.91 -7.38
C ASP A 136 18.86 16.28 -6.88
N ARG A 137 19.56 15.37 -6.20
CA ARG A 137 20.91 15.65 -5.67
C ARG A 137 21.87 14.48 -5.80
N TYR A 138 22.17 14.05 -7.01
CA TYR A 138 23.47 13.46 -7.35
C TYR A 138 23.72 13.76 -8.83
N TYR A 139 24.15 15.01 -9.09
CA TYR A 139 25.20 15.47 -10.02
C TYR A 139 25.36 16.97 -9.83
#